data_cb806356ec0c52fdd302a43f5ad271db
#
_entry.id   cb806356ec0c52fdd302a43f5ad271db
#
_cell.length_a   1.000
_cell.length_b   1.000
_cell.length_c   1.000
_cell.angle_alpha   90.00
_cell.angle_beta   90.00
_cell.angle_gamma   90.00
#
_symmetry.space_group_name_H-M   'P 1'
#
loop_
_entity.id
_entity.type
_entity.pdbx_description
1 polymer ?
#
loop_
_entity_poly.entity_id
_entity_poly.type
_entity_poly.pdbx_seq_one_letter_code
_entity_poly.pdbx_strand_id
1 'polypeptide(L)'
;DALILYDEAPGTAYEDYESVDGLAKVLEITDGAGCKAVIDGIGKATLDMSLGSLAQRGIFVSFGNASGAVPAYPPLRHIAKSSFMCRPKLLDYTRNREELLYRSNEIMGWLQSGQLKVSVDTSFPLDQAAEGHKYLESGASTGKVLYRID
;
A
#
# COMPACT_ATOMS: atom_id res chain seq x y z
N ASP A 1 -8.66 -1.07 -15.59
CA ASP A 1 -7.95 -1.46 -14.34
C ASP A 1 -7.18 -2.75 -14.60
N ALA A 2 -6.00 -2.89 -14.03
CA ALA A 2 -5.17 -4.08 -14.14
C ALA A 2 -4.69 -4.52 -12.75
N LEU A 3 -4.46 -5.82 -12.58
CA LEU A 3 -3.91 -6.44 -11.37
C LEU A 3 -2.58 -7.09 -11.73
N ILE A 4 -1.54 -6.82 -10.95
CA ILE A 4 -0.23 -7.48 -11.04
C ILE A 4 -0.05 -8.26 -9.74
N LEU A 5 0.09 -9.57 -9.84
CA LEU A 5 0.39 -10.45 -8.73
C LEU A 5 1.91 -10.63 -8.61
N TYR A 6 2.45 -10.65 -7.39
CA TYR A 6 3.87 -10.85 -7.11
C TYR A 6 4.22 -12.34 -6.98
N ASP A 7 3.28 -13.18 -6.58
CA ASP A 7 3.42 -14.59 -6.25
C ASP A 7 2.79 -15.52 -7.31
N GLU A 8 3.07 -15.27 -8.58
CA GLU A 8 2.52 -16.10 -9.68
C GLU A 8 3.04 -17.55 -9.66
N ALA A 9 4.14 -17.82 -8.96
CA ALA A 9 4.70 -19.16 -8.85
C ALA A 9 4.18 -19.89 -7.59
N PRO A 10 3.69 -21.14 -7.69
CA PRO A 10 3.30 -21.93 -6.53
C PRO A 10 4.46 -22.10 -5.53
N GLY A 11 4.21 -21.81 -4.26
CA GLY A 11 5.21 -21.91 -3.20
C GLY A 11 6.11 -20.69 -3.01
N THR A 12 5.83 -19.58 -3.70
CA THR A 12 6.49 -18.31 -3.48
C THR A 12 6.16 -17.76 -2.09
N ALA A 13 7.16 -17.22 -1.39
CA ALA A 13 6.93 -16.61 -0.10
C ALA A 13 6.12 -15.31 -0.25
N TYR A 14 5.24 -15.04 0.69
CA TYR A 14 4.40 -13.83 0.76
C TYR A 14 5.19 -12.50 0.56
N GLU A 15 6.48 -12.50 0.90
CA GLU A 15 7.35 -11.32 0.81
C GLU A 15 8.25 -11.31 -0.44
N ASP A 16 8.01 -12.20 -1.39
CA ASP A 16 8.78 -12.24 -2.64
C ASP A 16 8.23 -11.21 -3.64
N TYR A 17 8.76 -9.99 -3.57
CA TYR A 17 8.44 -8.90 -4.50
C TYR A 17 9.31 -8.91 -5.77
N GLU A 18 10.23 -9.87 -5.91
CA GLU A 18 11.19 -9.97 -7.02
C GLU A 18 10.82 -11.05 -8.04
N SER A 19 9.92 -11.97 -7.68
CA SER A 19 9.51 -13.08 -8.57
C SER A 19 8.83 -12.61 -9.86
N VAL A 20 8.31 -11.38 -9.87
CA VAL A 20 7.62 -10.77 -11.00
C VAL A 20 8.25 -9.42 -11.31
N ASP A 21 8.62 -9.18 -12.59
CA ASP A 21 9.04 -7.85 -13.02
C ASP A 21 7.82 -6.90 -13.08
N GLY A 22 7.43 -6.41 -11.91
CA GLY A 22 6.31 -5.50 -11.76
C GLY A 22 6.50 -4.18 -12.52
N LEU A 23 7.74 -3.70 -12.66
CA LEU A 23 8.05 -2.50 -13.44
C LEU A 23 7.75 -2.71 -14.92
N ALA A 24 8.21 -3.80 -15.50
CA ALA A 24 7.95 -4.12 -16.91
C ALA A 24 6.44 -4.22 -17.16
N LYS A 25 5.69 -4.90 -16.29
CA LYS A 25 4.23 -5.01 -16.39
C LYS A 25 3.52 -3.65 -16.30
N VAL A 26 3.95 -2.77 -15.39
CA VAL A 26 3.38 -1.41 -15.30
C VAL A 26 3.64 -0.62 -16.58
N LEU A 27 4.86 -0.68 -17.12
CA LEU A 27 5.20 0.02 -18.37
C LEU A 27 4.43 -0.54 -19.56
N GLU A 28 4.24 -1.85 -19.65
CA GLU A 28 3.39 -2.49 -20.66
C GLU A 28 1.94 -1.98 -20.59
N ILE A 29 1.32 -2.01 -19.41
CA ILE A 29 -0.08 -1.56 -19.19
C ILE A 29 -0.28 -0.08 -19.52
N THR A 30 0.77 0.72 -19.36
CA THR A 30 0.74 2.18 -19.56
C THR A 30 1.35 2.63 -20.88
N ASP A 31 1.60 1.73 -21.81
CA ASP A 31 2.27 2.02 -23.10
C ASP A 31 3.59 2.81 -22.91
N GLY A 32 4.36 2.48 -21.87
CA GLY A 32 5.60 3.13 -21.50
C GLY A 32 5.46 4.49 -20.79
N ALA A 33 4.26 5.01 -20.64
CA ALA A 33 4.05 6.34 -20.04
C ALA A 33 4.30 6.37 -18.54
N GLY A 34 4.09 5.27 -17.85
CA GLY A 34 4.14 5.17 -16.40
C GLY A 34 2.92 5.76 -15.69
N CYS A 35 2.97 5.82 -14.37
CA CYS A 35 1.88 6.24 -13.50
C CYS A 35 2.04 7.70 -13.05
N LYS A 36 0.95 8.49 -13.05
CA LYS A 36 0.95 9.86 -12.50
C LYS A 36 1.16 9.88 -10.99
N ALA A 37 0.73 8.82 -10.29
CA ALA A 37 0.96 8.62 -8.87
C ALA A 37 1.31 7.15 -8.61
N VAL A 38 2.30 6.91 -7.77
CA VAL A 38 2.65 5.60 -7.22
C VAL A 38 2.52 5.68 -5.72
N ILE A 39 1.65 4.86 -5.14
CA ILE A 39 1.33 4.85 -3.71
C ILE A 39 1.87 3.56 -3.13
N ASP A 40 2.90 3.65 -2.29
CA ASP A 40 3.71 2.52 -1.83
C ASP A 40 3.68 2.40 -0.31
N GLY A 41 3.14 1.28 0.18
CA GLY A 41 3.14 0.88 1.59
C GLY A 41 4.21 -0.16 1.94
N ILE A 42 4.91 -0.71 0.94
CA ILE A 42 5.87 -1.81 1.09
C ILE A 42 7.26 -1.29 1.50
N GLY A 43 7.78 -0.31 0.78
CA GLY A 43 8.99 0.41 1.16
C GLY A 43 10.26 -0.13 0.53
N LYS A 44 11.15 -0.76 1.32
CA LYS A 44 12.51 -1.14 0.88
C LYS A 44 12.51 -1.99 -0.39
N ALA A 45 11.71 -3.05 -0.42
CA ALA A 45 11.72 -4.03 -1.52
C ALA A 45 11.15 -3.47 -2.84
N THR A 46 10.28 -2.47 -2.78
CA THR A 46 9.57 -1.94 -3.95
C THR A 46 10.07 -0.56 -4.42
N LEU A 47 11.08 0.02 -3.77
CA LEU A 47 11.57 1.37 -4.08
C LEU A 47 11.91 1.57 -5.56
N ASP A 48 12.69 0.65 -6.13
CA ASP A 48 13.17 0.78 -7.51
C ASP A 48 12.03 0.62 -8.51
N MET A 49 11.14 -0.34 -8.28
CA MET A 49 9.93 -0.52 -9.07
C MET A 49 9.04 0.72 -8.98
N SER A 50 8.82 1.26 -7.78
CA SER A 50 7.98 2.45 -7.55
C SER A 50 8.51 3.68 -8.27
N LEU A 51 9.82 3.97 -8.17
CA LEU A 51 10.44 5.10 -8.88
C LEU A 51 10.47 4.88 -10.40
N GLY A 52 10.75 3.66 -10.85
CA GLY A 52 10.74 3.29 -12.27
C GLY A 52 9.36 3.41 -12.91
N SER A 53 8.31 3.14 -12.15
CA SER A 53 6.91 3.19 -12.62
C SER A 53 6.34 4.60 -12.77
N LEU A 54 7.02 5.64 -12.30
CA LEU A 54 6.52 7.01 -12.40
C LEU A 54 6.49 7.52 -13.85
N ALA A 55 5.45 8.24 -14.17
CA ALA A 55 5.39 9.08 -15.37
C ALA A 55 6.21 10.38 -15.18
N GLN A 56 6.39 11.14 -16.26
CA GLN A 56 6.93 12.50 -16.20
C GLN A 56 6.10 13.36 -15.24
N ARG A 57 6.79 14.02 -14.31
CA ARG A 57 6.17 14.84 -13.25
C ARG A 57 5.21 14.06 -12.34
N GLY A 58 5.39 12.74 -12.26
CA GLY A 58 4.64 11.88 -11.36
C GLY A 58 5.01 12.08 -9.90
N ILE A 59 4.14 11.63 -9.01
CA ILE A 59 4.36 11.69 -7.56
C ILE A 59 4.55 10.29 -6.98
N PHE A 60 5.64 10.10 -6.22
CA PHE A 60 5.88 8.92 -5.39
C PHE A 60 5.40 9.20 -3.96
N VAL A 61 4.38 8.48 -3.52
CA VAL A 61 3.81 8.57 -2.18
C VAL A 61 4.24 7.34 -1.38
N SER A 62 5.30 7.48 -0.58
CA SER A 62 5.79 6.41 0.28
C SER A 62 5.14 6.52 1.66
N PHE A 63 4.12 5.71 1.96
CA PHE A 63 3.37 5.83 3.22
C PHE A 63 3.62 4.70 4.22
N GLY A 64 4.27 3.60 3.80
CA GLY A 64 4.54 2.43 4.63
C GLY A 64 5.95 1.88 4.51
N ASN A 65 6.27 0.89 5.34
CA ASN A 65 7.57 0.21 5.41
C ASN A 65 7.38 -1.29 5.71
N ALA A 66 6.40 -1.96 5.08
CA ALA A 66 6.11 -3.37 5.39
C ALA A 66 7.31 -4.29 5.15
N SER A 67 8.13 -4.02 4.12
CA SER A 67 9.39 -4.76 3.84
C SER A 67 10.64 -4.12 4.47
N GLY A 68 10.47 -3.13 5.32
CA GLY A 68 11.53 -2.34 5.91
C GLY A 68 11.56 -0.90 5.40
N ALA A 69 12.33 -0.05 6.12
CA ALA A 69 12.45 1.36 5.77
C ALA A 69 13.11 1.54 4.41
N VAL A 70 12.59 2.49 3.64
CA VAL A 70 13.22 2.92 2.40
C VAL A 70 14.65 3.38 2.71
N PRO A 71 15.69 2.84 2.02
CA PRO A 71 17.07 3.25 2.25
C PRO A 71 17.32 4.69 1.80
N ALA A 72 18.37 5.30 2.31
CA ALA A 72 18.81 6.60 1.81
C ALA A 72 19.19 6.47 0.32
N TYR A 73 18.69 7.40 -0.50
CA TYR A 73 19.02 7.48 -1.92
C TYR A 73 19.16 8.95 -2.36
N PRO A 74 19.97 9.23 -3.40
CA PRO A 74 20.19 10.59 -3.84
C PRO A 74 18.92 11.18 -4.49
N PRO A 75 18.58 12.44 -4.21
CA PRO A 75 17.47 13.13 -4.88
C PRO A 75 17.58 13.17 -6.42
N LEU A 76 18.78 13.02 -6.95
CA LEU A 76 19.03 12.93 -8.40
C LEU A 76 18.30 11.78 -9.09
N ARG A 77 17.85 10.76 -8.37
CA ARG A 77 16.97 9.71 -8.94
C ARG A 77 15.65 10.24 -9.48
N HIS A 78 15.21 11.41 -9.03
CA HIS A 78 14.00 12.05 -9.52
C HIS A 78 14.19 12.89 -10.78
N ILE A 79 15.44 13.22 -11.16
CA ILE A 79 15.73 14.17 -12.25
C ILE A 79 15.24 13.67 -13.61
N ALA A 80 15.36 12.37 -13.86
CA ALA A 80 15.02 11.78 -15.16
C ALA A 80 13.55 12.00 -15.56
N LYS A 81 12.67 12.14 -14.56
CA LYS A 81 11.23 12.31 -14.75
C LYS A 81 10.69 13.60 -14.11
N SER A 82 11.54 14.44 -13.53
CA SER A 82 11.13 15.63 -12.77
C SER A 82 10.04 15.30 -11.75
N SER A 83 10.17 14.15 -11.07
CA SER A 83 9.15 13.59 -10.21
C SER A 83 9.16 14.22 -8.81
N PHE A 84 8.08 14.07 -8.11
CA PHE A 84 7.90 14.51 -6.72
C PHE A 84 7.93 13.33 -5.77
N MET A 85 8.33 13.56 -4.52
CA MET A 85 8.20 12.59 -3.44
C MET A 85 7.42 13.17 -2.29
N CYS A 86 6.48 12.38 -1.75
CA CYS A 86 5.78 12.69 -0.52
C CYS A 86 5.89 11.51 0.45
N ARG A 87 6.23 11.80 1.71
CA ARG A 87 6.17 10.85 2.82
C ARG A 87 5.10 11.33 3.81
N PRO A 88 3.80 11.01 3.57
CA PRO A 88 2.74 11.48 4.42
C PRO A 88 2.75 10.74 5.77
N LYS A 89 2.32 11.46 6.80
CA LYS A 89 2.07 10.93 8.14
C LYS A 89 0.64 11.24 8.52
N LEU A 90 -0.13 10.23 8.89
CA LEU A 90 -1.56 10.38 9.18
C LEU A 90 -1.83 11.49 10.20
N LEU A 91 -1.00 11.60 11.24
CA LEU A 91 -1.15 12.61 12.29
C LEU A 91 -1.06 14.05 11.78
N ASP A 92 -0.38 14.29 10.64
CA ASP A 92 -0.31 15.62 10.04
C ASP A 92 -1.60 16.01 9.30
N TYR A 93 -2.44 15.02 8.99
CA TYR A 93 -3.75 15.18 8.34
C TYR A 93 -4.92 15.11 9.32
N THR A 94 -4.65 14.79 10.59
CA THR A 94 -5.67 14.64 11.65
C THR A 94 -5.23 15.34 12.93
N ARG A 95 -4.59 16.54 12.82
CA ARG A 95 -3.97 17.27 13.93
C ARG A 95 -4.96 17.75 14.99
N ASN A 96 -6.20 17.97 14.60
CA ASN A 96 -7.25 18.42 15.49
C ASN A 96 -8.54 17.62 15.24
N ARG A 97 -9.52 17.80 16.13
CA ARG A 97 -10.79 17.06 16.06
C ARG A 97 -11.60 17.38 14.80
N GLU A 98 -11.51 18.59 14.30
CA GLU A 98 -12.24 19.01 13.09
C GLU A 98 -11.70 18.26 11.86
N GLU A 99 -10.37 18.24 11.64
CA GLU A 99 -9.74 17.50 10.55
C GLU A 99 -10.00 15.99 10.67
N LEU A 100 -9.94 15.45 11.91
CA LEU A 100 -10.25 14.03 12.14
C LEU A 100 -11.69 13.70 11.77
N LEU A 101 -12.66 14.50 12.24
CA LEU A 101 -14.08 14.28 11.97
C LEU A 101 -14.41 14.47 10.49
N TYR A 102 -13.82 15.48 9.83
CA TYR A 102 -14.00 15.69 8.41
C TYR A 102 -13.65 14.43 7.61
N ARG A 103 -12.45 13.89 7.82
CA ARG A 103 -11.97 12.71 7.07
C ARG A 103 -12.68 11.41 7.46
N SER A 104 -12.94 11.22 8.76
CA SER A 104 -13.64 10.01 9.21
C SER A 104 -15.10 9.99 8.75
N ASN A 105 -15.79 11.12 8.76
CA ASN A 105 -17.17 11.20 8.27
C ASN A 105 -17.26 10.92 6.75
N GLU A 106 -16.27 11.35 5.97
CA GLU A 106 -16.19 11.02 4.54
C GLU A 106 -16.09 9.51 4.33
N ILE A 107 -15.17 8.83 5.04
CA ILE A 107 -15.00 7.37 4.97
C ILE A 107 -16.26 6.65 5.45
N MET A 108 -16.87 7.09 6.55
CA MET A 108 -18.10 6.50 7.07
C MET A 108 -19.27 6.69 6.09
N GLY A 109 -19.36 7.85 5.43
CA GLY A 109 -20.33 8.09 4.38
C GLY A 109 -20.18 7.14 3.19
N TRP A 110 -18.95 6.88 2.74
CA TRP A 110 -18.69 5.91 1.68
C TRP A 110 -19.04 4.48 2.08
N LEU A 111 -18.76 4.09 3.33
CA LEU A 111 -19.16 2.78 3.85
C LEU A 111 -20.68 2.63 3.91
N GLN A 112 -21.39 3.65 4.43
CA GLN A 112 -22.84 3.64 4.52
C GLN A 112 -23.54 3.63 3.16
N SER A 113 -22.99 4.35 2.20
CA SER A 113 -23.52 4.39 0.81
C SER A 113 -23.13 3.17 -0.04
N GLY A 114 -22.24 2.31 0.45
CA GLY A 114 -21.70 1.16 -0.29
C GLY A 114 -20.67 1.53 -1.37
N GLN A 115 -20.25 2.80 -1.46
CA GLN A 115 -19.17 3.23 -2.34
C GLN A 115 -17.82 2.64 -1.93
N LEU A 116 -17.59 2.49 -0.63
CA LEU A 116 -16.46 1.77 -0.07
C LEU A 116 -16.92 0.44 0.50
N LYS A 117 -16.32 -0.65 0.04
CA LYS A 117 -16.56 -1.99 0.56
C LYS A 117 -15.33 -2.47 1.32
N VAL A 118 -15.54 -3.01 2.51
CA VAL A 118 -14.50 -3.64 3.31
C VAL A 118 -14.80 -5.13 3.41
N SER A 119 -13.88 -5.93 2.93
CA SER A 119 -13.94 -7.39 3.11
C SER A 119 -13.41 -7.74 4.51
N VAL A 120 -14.23 -8.45 5.28
CA VAL A 120 -13.80 -9.06 6.55
C VAL A 120 -13.42 -10.49 6.23
N ASP A 121 -12.17 -10.85 6.50
CA ASP A 121 -11.67 -12.19 6.27
C ASP A 121 -12.06 -13.12 7.41
N THR A 122 -11.70 -12.73 8.64
CA THR A 122 -12.02 -13.52 9.83
C THR A 122 -12.15 -12.62 11.07
N SER A 123 -12.73 -13.20 12.13
CA SER A 123 -12.81 -12.54 13.43
C SER A 123 -12.46 -13.50 14.57
N PHE A 124 -11.68 -13.03 15.51
CA PHE A 124 -11.28 -13.76 16.73
C PHE A 124 -11.99 -13.16 17.95
N PRO A 125 -12.28 -13.96 19.00
CA PRO A 125 -12.57 -13.41 20.31
C PRO A 125 -11.34 -12.64 20.84
N LEU A 126 -11.56 -11.65 21.72
CA LEU A 126 -10.45 -10.82 22.22
C LEU A 126 -9.41 -11.63 23.02
N ASP A 127 -9.83 -12.68 23.71
CA ASP A 127 -8.94 -13.60 24.44
C ASP A 127 -8.03 -14.43 23.53
N GLN A 128 -8.33 -14.50 22.23
CA GLN A 128 -7.50 -15.14 21.20
C GLN A 128 -6.71 -14.11 20.36
N ALA A 129 -6.39 -12.95 20.92
CA ALA A 129 -5.67 -11.91 20.19
C ALA A 129 -4.30 -12.37 19.66
N ALA A 130 -3.60 -13.26 20.40
CA ALA A 130 -2.32 -13.81 19.97
C ALA A 130 -2.42 -14.65 18.69
N GLU A 131 -3.49 -15.43 18.53
CA GLU A 131 -3.78 -16.23 17.33
C GLU A 131 -4.11 -15.32 16.15
N GLY A 132 -4.93 -14.28 16.38
CA GLY A 132 -5.26 -13.30 15.36
C GLY A 132 -4.04 -12.54 14.84
N HIS A 133 -3.10 -12.18 15.72
CA HIS A 133 -1.83 -11.56 15.30
C HIS A 133 -0.97 -12.52 14.49
N LYS A 134 -0.80 -13.76 14.93
CA LYS A 134 -0.09 -14.79 14.15
C LYS A 134 -0.70 -15.01 12.77
N TYR A 135 -2.03 -15.04 12.70
CA TYR A 135 -2.74 -15.19 11.43
C TYR A 135 -2.47 -14.00 10.51
N LEU A 136 -2.53 -12.76 11.01
CA LEU A 136 -2.22 -11.57 10.24
C LEU A 136 -0.76 -11.55 9.75
N GLU A 137 0.19 -11.91 10.64
CA GLU A 137 1.62 -11.95 10.34
C GLU A 137 1.99 -13.06 9.36
N SER A 138 1.18 -14.11 9.25
CA SER A 138 1.41 -15.19 8.27
C SER A 138 1.18 -14.78 6.82
N GLY A 139 0.56 -13.63 6.58
CA GLY A 139 0.17 -13.18 5.23
C GLY A 139 -0.98 -13.95 4.60
N ALA A 140 -1.59 -14.89 5.32
CA ALA A 140 -2.71 -15.70 4.80
C ALA A 140 -4.04 -14.91 4.70
N SER A 141 -4.14 -13.76 5.38
CA SER A 141 -5.37 -12.97 5.41
C SER A 141 -5.61 -12.23 4.08
N THR A 142 -6.84 -12.32 3.56
CA THR A 142 -7.25 -11.64 2.31
C THR A 142 -8.19 -10.46 2.56
N GLY A 143 -8.39 -10.07 3.81
CA GLY A 143 -9.26 -8.97 4.23
C GLY A 143 -8.93 -8.48 5.64
N LYS A 144 -9.88 -7.81 6.27
CA LYS A 144 -9.72 -7.35 7.66
C LYS A 144 -9.80 -8.51 8.64
N VAL A 145 -8.85 -8.56 9.56
CA VAL A 145 -8.90 -9.41 10.75
C VAL A 145 -9.49 -8.57 11.88
N LEU A 146 -10.56 -9.05 12.49
CA LEU A 146 -11.29 -8.33 13.53
C LEU A 146 -11.22 -9.08 14.86
N TYR A 147 -11.36 -8.34 15.96
CA TYR A 147 -11.57 -8.90 17.29
C TYR A 147 -12.97 -8.56 17.79
N ARG A 148 -13.70 -9.57 18.27
CA ARG A 148 -15.00 -9.38 18.91
C ARG A 148 -14.79 -9.10 20.39
N ILE A 149 -15.47 -8.09 20.87
CA ILE A 149 -15.53 -7.71 22.29
C ILE A 149 -16.95 -8.00 22.71
N ASP A 150 -17.13 -9.10 23.42
CA ASP A 150 -18.43 -9.55 23.94
C ASP A 150 -18.71 -8.87 25.29
#